data_40cbd3a85e20047b596c52acd8d9dadb
#
_entry.id   40cbd3a85e20047b596c52acd8d9dadb
#
_cell.length_a   1.000
_cell.length_b   1.000
_cell.length_c   1.000
_cell.angle_alpha   90.00
_cell.angle_beta   90.00
_cell.angle_gamma   90.00
#
_symmetry.space_group_name_H-M   'P 1'
#
loop_
_entity.id
_entity.type
_entity.pdbx_description
1 polymer ?
#
loop_
_entity_poly.entity_id
_entity_poly.type
_entity_poly.pdbx_seq_one_letter_code
_entity_poly.pdbx_strand_id
1 'polypeptide(L)'
;MSIGPIQRQSFITLISTIALTGIGFLSTIYFAHTLGPAPLGAYFLFLAYFGILNLIGDGGFGGAAVKRISEGKEPNEYLSAFVFIRIVLLAVSVTVLLLAEPYLMDITSSGIFFWLLLALIISVFSSSTAMGVYGAGKVGVYQISNFVDVLLRILFQTGGVFFGFGAAGLAGGFVGGLIAGGIVNFRYLDLKLVRFRISHIKNLSGFSFWIFLTASGSLVFSYADTVLIGYFMSNADVGIYRTAFQLTSVATFTTLAFHTVLYPKISSWESQGNFAVIENALSRAFTYSLLLAIPVCIGGWILGEQLLYFLYGSSFTMGTPALFLLLLVQVVNVFMYLGTMSLNSLNRPKGAFLVTAIAALVNIILDIALIPIMGITGAALATLIAMTLNALIALLLLSRVISVNIEYGPVKHILYATGMMGMFLIAIHFLLPLTHVAMVFGTVLIGACIYSLVLLKADLGIHDEIRKFCIDIGLPWMRWL
;
A
#
# COMPACT_ATOMS: atom_id res chain seq x y z
N MET A 1 -22.55 -3.44 -24.64
CA MET A 1 -23.11 -2.90 -23.38
C MET A 1 -22.39 -1.61 -23.04
N SER A 2 -23.09 -0.49 -22.92
CA SER A 2 -22.46 0.77 -22.48
C SER A 2 -22.11 0.63 -21.00
N ILE A 3 -20.83 0.65 -20.71
CA ILE A 3 -20.32 0.69 -19.31
C ILE A 3 -20.92 1.93 -18.66
N GLY A 4 -21.65 1.76 -17.54
CA GLY A 4 -22.24 2.87 -16.83
C GLY A 4 -21.17 3.88 -16.34
N PRO A 5 -21.51 5.17 -16.17
CA PRO A 5 -20.53 6.20 -15.82
C PRO A 5 -19.74 5.87 -14.53
N ILE A 6 -20.34 5.25 -13.55
CA ILE A 6 -19.68 4.83 -12.31
C ILE A 6 -18.68 3.67 -12.56
N GLN A 7 -19.05 2.68 -13.38
CA GLN A 7 -18.17 1.57 -13.72
C GLN A 7 -16.96 2.03 -14.54
N ARG A 8 -17.17 2.94 -15.48
CA ARG A 8 -16.09 3.57 -16.27
C ARG A 8 -15.12 4.34 -15.37
N GLN A 9 -15.65 5.08 -14.41
CA GLN A 9 -14.82 5.84 -13.46
C GLN A 9 -14.00 4.93 -12.55
N SER A 10 -14.61 3.85 -12.02
CA SER A 10 -13.89 2.85 -11.21
C SER A 10 -12.79 2.14 -12.01
N PHE A 11 -13.03 1.81 -13.28
CA PHE A 11 -12.05 1.18 -14.16
C PHE A 11 -10.86 2.12 -14.47
N ILE A 12 -11.13 3.39 -14.76
CA ILE A 12 -10.08 4.41 -14.96
C ILE A 12 -9.24 4.58 -13.70
N THR A 13 -9.87 4.64 -12.52
CA THR A 13 -9.16 4.75 -11.24
C THR A 13 -8.27 3.54 -11.00
N LEU A 14 -8.75 2.32 -11.28
CA LEU A 14 -7.96 1.08 -11.12
C LEU A 14 -6.74 1.07 -12.04
N ILE A 15 -6.93 1.37 -13.34
CA ILE A 15 -5.82 1.44 -14.31
C ILE A 15 -4.81 2.52 -13.90
N SER A 16 -5.28 3.70 -13.49
CA SER A 16 -4.41 4.78 -13.04
C SER A 16 -3.60 4.36 -11.81
N THR A 17 -4.21 3.67 -10.85
CA THR A 17 -3.52 3.18 -9.65
C THR A 17 -2.44 2.14 -10.01
N ILE A 18 -2.76 1.19 -10.89
CA ILE A 18 -1.80 0.18 -11.36
C ILE A 18 -0.64 0.85 -12.11
N ALA A 19 -0.95 1.80 -13.01
CA ALA A 19 0.07 2.52 -13.78
C ALA A 19 1.00 3.33 -12.86
N LEU A 20 0.45 4.09 -11.89
CA LEU A 20 1.22 4.87 -10.95
C LEU A 20 2.08 3.97 -10.03
N THR A 21 1.55 2.83 -9.60
CA THR A 21 2.32 1.84 -8.82
C THR A 21 3.48 1.28 -9.66
N GLY A 22 3.23 0.95 -10.91
CA GLY A 22 4.26 0.48 -11.85
C GLY A 22 5.37 1.52 -12.09
N ILE A 23 4.98 2.78 -12.33
CA ILE A 23 5.93 3.89 -12.50
C ILE A 23 6.75 4.10 -11.22
N GLY A 24 6.10 4.06 -10.04
CA GLY A 24 6.78 4.13 -8.75
C GLY A 24 7.77 2.98 -8.53
N PHE A 25 7.40 1.77 -8.92
CA PHE A 25 8.27 0.60 -8.87
C PHE A 25 9.52 0.76 -9.77
N LEU A 26 9.31 1.16 -11.03
CA LEU A 26 10.39 1.41 -11.98
C LEU A 26 11.32 2.54 -11.53
N SER A 27 10.77 3.62 -10.95
CA SER A 27 11.58 4.71 -10.40
C SER A 27 12.46 4.24 -9.22
N THR A 28 11.92 3.37 -8.36
CA THR A 28 12.70 2.78 -7.25
C THR A 28 13.85 1.92 -7.76
N ILE A 29 13.65 1.14 -8.83
CA ILE A 29 14.73 0.37 -9.48
C ILE A 29 15.83 1.31 -9.97
N TYR A 30 15.48 2.38 -10.68
CA TYR A 30 16.44 3.37 -11.14
C TYR A 30 17.22 4.00 -9.99
N PHE A 31 16.53 4.43 -8.93
CA PHE A 31 17.18 5.05 -7.77
C PHE A 31 18.06 4.07 -6.98
N ALA A 32 17.65 2.80 -6.88
CA ALA A 32 18.46 1.77 -6.24
C ALA A 32 19.79 1.54 -6.95
N HIS A 33 19.76 1.46 -8.29
CA HIS A 33 20.98 1.29 -9.09
C HIS A 33 21.90 2.50 -9.07
N THR A 34 21.33 3.72 -9.03
CA THR A 34 22.12 4.94 -9.11
C THR A 34 22.66 5.41 -7.76
N LEU A 35 21.90 5.22 -6.69
CA LEU A 35 22.22 5.72 -5.36
C LEU A 35 22.69 4.65 -4.38
N GLY A 36 22.31 3.39 -4.61
CA GLY A 36 22.52 2.32 -3.65
C GLY A 36 21.56 2.36 -2.46
N PRO A 37 21.74 1.45 -1.47
CA PRO A 37 20.77 1.24 -0.40
C PRO A 37 20.69 2.37 0.62
N ALA A 38 21.82 3.03 0.99
CA ALA A 38 21.81 4.00 2.08
C ALA A 38 21.03 5.30 1.76
N PRO A 39 21.24 5.99 0.61
CA PRO A 39 20.42 7.16 0.27
C PRO A 39 18.96 6.82 0.02
N LEU A 40 18.68 5.63 -0.56
CA LEU A 40 17.32 5.18 -0.77
C LEU A 40 16.63 4.86 0.56
N GLY A 41 17.32 4.25 1.50
CA GLY A 41 16.82 4.00 2.85
C GLY A 41 16.55 5.28 3.63
N ALA A 42 17.43 6.26 3.56
CA ALA A 42 17.18 7.58 4.12
C ALA A 42 15.89 8.22 3.56
N TYR A 43 15.65 8.07 2.26
CA TYR A 43 14.40 8.52 1.64
C TYR A 43 13.17 7.73 2.14
N PHE A 44 13.28 6.42 2.34
CA PHE A 44 12.17 5.64 2.93
C PHE A 44 11.91 6.03 4.39
N LEU A 45 12.94 6.33 5.17
CA LEU A 45 12.78 6.90 6.51
C LEU A 45 12.09 8.27 6.48
N PHE A 46 12.50 9.14 5.54
CA PHE A 46 11.81 10.40 5.31
C PHE A 46 10.31 10.19 5.06
N LEU A 47 9.94 9.23 4.19
CA LEU A 47 8.53 8.92 3.92
C LEU A 47 7.80 8.39 5.17
N ALA A 48 8.47 7.57 5.99
CA ALA A 48 7.90 7.03 7.22
C ALA A 48 7.63 8.14 8.25
N TYR A 49 8.61 8.99 8.52
CA TYR A 49 8.45 10.12 9.43
C TYR A 49 7.44 11.15 8.91
N PHE A 50 7.50 11.46 7.61
CA PHE A 50 6.51 12.34 7.00
C PHE A 50 5.09 11.75 7.16
N GLY A 51 4.90 10.46 6.88
CA GLY A 51 3.60 9.80 7.04
C GLY A 51 3.05 9.90 8.46
N ILE A 52 3.88 9.58 9.47
CA ILE A 52 3.49 9.63 10.89
C ILE A 52 3.18 11.06 11.33
N LEU A 53 4.07 12.01 11.06
CA LEU A 53 3.90 13.40 11.46
C LEU A 53 2.76 14.09 10.71
N ASN A 54 2.57 13.76 9.43
CA ASN A 54 1.47 14.26 8.63
C ASN A 54 0.11 13.72 9.13
N LEU A 55 0.04 12.48 9.62
CA LEU A 55 -1.16 11.94 10.25
C LEU A 55 -1.48 12.68 11.55
N ILE A 56 -0.48 12.97 12.38
CA ILE A 56 -0.64 13.79 13.60
C ILE A 56 -1.12 15.20 13.19
N GLY A 57 -0.49 15.81 12.19
CA GLY A 57 -0.85 17.11 11.62
C GLY A 57 -2.22 17.15 10.93
N ASP A 58 -2.77 16.00 10.51
CA ASP A 58 -4.14 15.89 10.01
C ASP A 58 -5.17 15.62 11.12
N GLY A 59 -4.82 14.80 12.10
CA GLY A 59 -5.70 14.43 13.20
C GLY A 59 -7.02 13.78 12.78
N GLY A 60 -7.12 13.28 11.52
CA GLY A 60 -8.35 12.76 10.94
C GLY A 60 -9.34 13.84 10.45
N PHE A 61 -8.96 15.13 10.58
CA PHE A 61 -9.81 16.25 10.21
C PHE A 61 -10.02 16.37 8.70
N GLY A 62 -9.08 15.88 7.87
CA GLY A 62 -9.22 15.87 6.42
C GLY A 62 -10.46 15.09 5.96
N GLY A 63 -10.65 13.88 6.43
CA GLY A 63 -11.84 13.08 6.13
C GLY A 63 -13.13 13.66 6.68
N ALA A 64 -13.08 14.28 7.88
CA ALA A 64 -14.20 14.98 8.47
C ALA A 64 -14.59 16.21 7.65
N ALA A 65 -13.61 16.99 7.17
CA ALA A 65 -13.82 18.14 6.32
C ALA A 65 -14.47 17.76 4.98
N VAL A 66 -13.95 16.72 4.31
CA VAL A 66 -14.56 16.21 3.07
C VAL A 66 -16.03 15.88 3.27
N LYS A 67 -16.38 15.17 4.35
CA LYS A 67 -17.77 14.84 4.66
C LYS A 67 -18.63 16.10 4.84
N ARG A 68 -18.19 17.06 5.65
CA ARG A 68 -18.97 18.28 5.92
C ARG A 68 -19.09 19.20 4.71
N ILE A 69 -18.03 19.35 3.93
CA ILE A 69 -18.05 20.12 2.69
C ILE A 69 -19.03 19.49 1.69
N SER A 70 -19.04 18.15 1.56
CA SER A 70 -19.95 17.44 0.64
C SER A 70 -21.43 17.52 1.03
N GLU A 71 -21.75 17.82 2.30
CA GLU A 71 -23.10 18.08 2.75
C GLU A 71 -23.65 19.42 2.22
N GLY A 72 -22.80 20.30 1.69
CA GLY A 72 -23.16 21.56 1.04
C GLY A 72 -23.62 22.69 1.98
N LYS A 73 -23.61 22.45 3.29
CA LYS A 73 -23.95 23.46 4.30
C LYS A 73 -22.66 24.11 4.81
N GLU A 74 -22.52 25.42 4.61
CA GLU A 74 -21.38 26.22 5.09
C GLU A 74 -19.99 25.63 4.67
N PRO A 75 -19.77 25.25 3.37
CA PRO A 75 -18.57 24.54 2.94
C PRO A 75 -17.30 25.40 3.10
N ASN A 76 -17.39 26.71 2.96
CA ASN A 76 -16.27 27.64 3.15
C ASN A 76 -15.81 27.70 4.61
N GLU A 77 -16.76 27.70 5.54
CA GLU A 77 -16.52 27.74 6.98
C GLU A 77 -15.85 26.44 7.44
N TYR A 78 -16.31 25.28 6.94
CA TYR A 78 -15.69 24.00 7.24
C TYR A 78 -14.28 23.86 6.64
N LEU A 79 -14.05 24.36 5.41
CA LEU A 79 -12.70 24.42 4.86
C LEU A 79 -11.79 25.31 5.71
N SER A 80 -12.29 26.49 6.11
CA SER A 80 -11.51 27.44 6.93
C SER A 80 -11.18 26.89 8.31
N ALA A 81 -12.15 26.22 8.96
CA ALA A 81 -11.95 25.54 10.23
C ALA A 81 -10.92 24.41 10.10
N PHE A 82 -10.98 23.62 9.02
CA PHE A 82 -10.00 22.56 8.74
C PHE A 82 -8.59 23.12 8.56
N VAL A 83 -8.42 24.16 7.72
CA VAL A 83 -7.11 24.80 7.51
C VAL A 83 -6.53 25.31 8.82
N PHE A 84 -7.35 25.97 9.67
CA PHE A 84 -6.91 26.46 10.96
C PHE A 84 -6.43 25.32 11.88
N ILE A 85 -7.23 24.25 12.02
CA ILE A 85 -6.84 23.08 12.83
C ILE A 85 -5.56 22.47 12.30
N ARG A 86 -5.44 22.33 10.99
CA ARG A 86 -4.26 21.79 10.32
C ARG A 86 -3.00 22.58 10.64
N ILE A 87 -3.07 23.92 10.65
CA ILE A 87 -1.94 24.78 11.04
C ILE A 87 -1.55 24.55 12.50
N VAL A 88 -2.54 24.47 13.41
CA VAL A 88 -2.29 24.21 14.83
C VAL A 88 -1.65 22.84 15.04
N LEU A 89 -2.18 21.79 14.42
CA LEU A 89 -1.63 20.44 14.52
C LEU A 89 -0.26 20.33 13.83
N LEU A 90 -0.02 21.07 12.74
CA LEU A 90 1.31 21.18 12.15
C LEU A 90 2.32 21.75 13.16
N ALA A 91 1.96 22.82 13.88
CA ALA A 91 2.86 23.38 14.89
C ALA A 91 3.23 22.32 15.95
N VAL A 92 2.26 21.47 16.36
CA VAL A 92 2.53 20.32 17.25
C VAL A 92 3.47 19.32 16.57
N SER A 93 3.21 18.92 15.33
CA SER A 93 4.04 17.95 14.60
C SER A 93 5.48 18.47 14.41
N VAL A 94 5.64 19.75 14.09
CA VAL A 94 6.97 20.39 13.95
C VAL A 94 7.67 20.47 15.31
N THR A 95 6.96 20.80 16.38
CA THR A 95 7.54 20.81 17.73
C THR A 95 8.02 19.42 18.14
N VAL A 96 7.20 18.38 17.90
CA VAL A 96 7.59 16.98 18.15
C VAL A 96 8.83 16.62 17.34
N LEU A 97 8.89 16.99 16.07
CA LEU A 97 10.03 16.72 15.20
C LEU A 97 11.31 17.42 15.72
N LEU A 98 11.23 18.69 16.10
CA LEU A 98 12.37 19.43 16.63
C LEU A 98 12.87 18.87 17.97
N LEU A 99 11.97 18.41 18.84
CA LEU A 99 12.34 17.75 20.09
C LEU A 99 12.94 16.36 19.86
N ALA A 100 12.53 15.68 18.79
CA ALA A 100 13.06 14.37 18.40
C ALA A 100 14.36 14.45 17.59
N GLU A 101 14.76 15.63 17.11
CA GLU A 101 15.97 15.82 16.27
C GLU A 101 17.22 15.12 16.82
N PRO A 102 17.55 15.21 18.12
CA PRO A 102 18.75 14.55 18.67
C PRO A 102 18.75 13.02 18.52
N TYR A 103 17.56 12.42 18.37
CA TYR A 103 17.38 10.97 18.19
C TYR A 103 17.29 10.57 16.72
N LEU A 104 17.27 11.53 15.79
CA LEU A 104 17.11 11.32 14.35
C LEU A 104 18.42 11.56 13.59
N MET A 105 19.56 11.16 14.16
CA MET A 105 20.90 11.42 13.63
C MET A 105 21.07 11.00 12.15
N ASP A 106 20.49 9.87 11.75
CA ASP A 106 20.58 9.34 10.39
C ASP A 106 19.90 10.23 9.33
N ILE A 107 18.81 10.89 9.71
CA ILE A 107 18.10 11.83 8.83
C ILE A 107 18.83 13.16 8.78
N THR A 108 19.35 13.63 9.90
CA THR A 108 20.07 14.89 10.00
C THR A 108 21.39 14.81 9.22
N SER A 109 22.17 13.73 9.37
CA SER A 109 23.41 13.49 8.65
C SER A 109 23.21 13.34 7.13
N SER A 110 22.06 12.84 6.71
CA SER A 110 21.69 12.68 5.29
C SER A 110 21.18 13.97 4.62
N GLY A 111 21.12 15.10 5.35
CA GLY A 111 20.61 16.38 4.84
C GLY A 111 19.11 16.41 4.52
N ILE A 112 18.34 15.41 4.99
CA ILE A 112 16.91 15.26 4.67
C ILE A 112 16.01 15.95 5.69
N PHE A 113 16.52 16.27 6.87
CA PHE A 113 15.73 16.90 7.94
C PHE A 113 15.06 18.20 7.50
N PHE A 114 15.78 19.06 6.79
CA PHE A 114 15.23 20.29 6.20
C PHE A 114 14.06 19.99 5.25
N TRP A 115 14.21 18.99 4.39
CA TRP A 115 13.16 18.59 3.45
C TRP A 115 11.93 18.01 4.15
N LEU A 116 12.11 17.35 5.30
CA LEU A 116 11.01 16.86 6.12
C LEU A 116 10.20 18.01 6.72
N LEU A 117 10.84 19.02 7.27
CA LEU A 117 10.20 20.25 7.73
C LEU A 117 9.42 20.93 6.59
N LEU A 118 10.07 21.08 5.44
CA LEU A 118 9.46 21.73 4.28
C LEU A 118 8.27 20.93 3.75
N ALA A 119 8.37 19.58 3.70
CA ALA A 119 7.27 18.70 3.31
C ALA A 119 6.07 18.85 4.24
N LEU A 120 6.29 18.92 5.56
CA LEU A 120 5.21 19.13 6.54
C LEU A 120 4.52 20.50 6.34
N ILE A 121 5.28 21.57 6.11
CA ILE A 121 4.71 22.89 5.86
C ILE A 121 3.90 22.89 4.56
N ILE A 122 4.46 22.37 3.48
CA ILE A 122 3.78 22.31 2.17
C ILE A 122 2.57 21.37 2.20
N SER A 123 2.59 20.34 3.04
CA SER A 123 1.46 19.42 3.18
C SER A 123 0.17 20.12 3.66
N VAL A 124 0.27 21.21 4.41
CA VAL A 124 -0.92 21.99 4.81
C VAL A 124 -1.60 22.58 3.58
N PHE A 125 -0.84 23.18 2.68
CA PHE A 125 -1.36 23.73 1.44
C PHE A 125 -1.93 22.63 0.53
N SER A 126 -1.13 21.60 0.25
CA SER A 126 -1.49 20.50 -0.64
C SER A 126 -2.74 19.75 -0.13
N SER A 127 -2.75 19.37 1.14
CA SER A 127 -3.89 18.64 1.75
C SER A 127 -5.14 19.49 1.83
N SER A 128 -5.03 20.78 2.22
CA SER A 128 -6.20 21.66 2.35
C SER A 128 -6.88 21.89 1.01
N THR A 129 -6.12 22.12 -0.05
CA THR A 129 -6.66 22.28 -1.39
C THR A 129 -7.26 20.97 -1.92
N ALA A 130 -6.59 19.84 -1.69
CA ALA A 130 -7.05 18.51 -2.09
C ALA A 130 -8.38 18.14 -1.41
N MET A 131 -8.49 18.30 -0.09
CA MET A 131 -9.71 17.97 0.64
C MET A 131 -10.86 18.92 0.29
N GLY A 132 -10.57 20.20 0.02
CA GLY A 132 -11.57 21.17 -0.46
C GLY A 132 -12.14 20.79 -1.83
N VAL A 133 -11.29 20.45 -2.78
CA VAL A 133 -11.69 20.01 -4.14
C VAL A 133 -12.46 18.69 -4.09
N TYR A 134 -11.95 17.71 -3.30
CA TYR A 134 -12.61 16.42 -3.14
C TYR A 134 -13.97 16.53 -2.45
N GLY A 135 -14.07 17.33 -1.38
CA GLY A 135 -15.32 17.61 -0.67
C GLY A 135 -16.35 18.37 -1.51
N ALA A 136 -15.89 19.23 -2.44
CA ALA A 136 -16.75 19.90 -3.42
C ALA A 136 -17.24 18.97 -4.56
N GLY A 137 -16.96 17.66 -4.48
CA GLY A 137 -17.39 16.67 -5.48
C GLY A 137 -16.56 16.64 -6.75
N LYS A 138 -15.46 17.39 -6.84
CA LYS A 138 -14.58 17.44 -8.02
C LYS A 138 -13.56 16.29 -8.01
N VAL A 139 -14.03 15.04 -7.90
CA VAL A 139 -13.21 13.84 -7.77
C VAL A 139 -12.24 13.68 -8.95
N GLY A 140 -12.65 14.03 -10.18
CA GLY A 140 -11.79 13.96 -11.36
C GLY A 140 -10.58 14.89 -11.27
N VAL A 141 -10.76 16.12 -10.75
CA VAL A 141 -9.66 17.07 -10.52
C VAL A 141 -8.69 16.54 -9.47
N TYR A 142 -9.23 16.01 -8.37
CA TYR A 142 -8.42 15.38 -7.32
C TYR A 142 -7.55 14.24 -7.87
N GLN A 143 -8.09 13.38 -8.73
CA GLN A 143 -7.34 12.29 -9.36
C GLN A 143 -6.25 12.80 -10.32
N ILE A 144 -6.56 13.82 -11.13
CA ILE A 144 -5.57 14.48 -12.00
C ILE A 144 -4.45 15.10 -11.16
N SER A 145 -4.79 15.77 -10.06
CA SER A 145 -3.82 16.35 -9.14
C SER A 145 -2.86 15.30 -8.56
N ASN A 146 -3.38 14.14 -8.14
CA ASN A 146 -2.56 13.03 -7.65
C ASN A 146 -1.65 12.46 -8.75
N PHE A 147 -2.14 12.38 -9.98
CA PHE A 147 -1.34 11.95 -11.12
C PHE A 147 -0.20 12.94 -11.39
N VAL A 148 -0.49 14.24 -11.39
CA VAL A 148 0.51 15.30 -11.59
C VAL A 148 1.54 15.32 -10.46
N ASP A 149 1.11 15.14 -9.19
CA ASP A 149 2.01 15.00 -8.05
C ASP A 149 3.01 13.87 -8.28
N VAL A 150 2.53 12.64 -8.56
CA VAL A 150 3.42 11.48 -8.73
C VAL A 150 4.35 11.65 -9.93
N LEU A 151 3.83 12.13 -11.06
CA LEU A 151 4.63 12.33 -12.28
C LEU A 151 5.74 13.35 -12.06
N LEU A 152 5.40 14.54 -11.56
CA LEU A 152 6.39 15.62 -11.32
C LEU A 152 7.33 15.27 -10.17
N ARG A 153 6.86 14.56 -9.16
CA ARG A 153 7.70 14.00 -8.10
C ARG A 153 8.83 13.16 -8.68
N ILE A 154 8.49 12.19 -9.55
CA ILE A 154 9.49 11.30 -10.17
C ILE A 154 10.42 12.09 -11.10
N LEU A 155 9.90 13.03 -11.87
CA LEU A 155 10.74 13.90 -12.70
C LEU A 155 11.73 14.72 -11.88
N PHE A 156 11.30 15.36 -10.81
CA PHE A 156 12.18 16.14 -9.93
C PHE A 156 13.16 15.25 -9.17
N GLN A 157 12.73 14.07 -8.73
CA GLN A 157 13.62 13.08 -8.11
C GLN A 157 14.71 12.62 -9.07
N THR A 158 14.33 12.26 -10.30
CA THR A 158 15.29 11.86 -11.33
C THR A 158 16.26 12.98 -11.65
N GLY A 159 15.77 14.21 -11.80
CA GLY A 159 16.61 15.40 -11.96
C GLY A 159 17.54 15.60 -10.75
N GLY A 160 17.03 15.54 -9.53
CA GLY A 160 17.82 15.68 -8.31
C GLY A 160 18.92 14.62 -8.20
N VAL A 161 18.62 13.36 -8.55
CA VAL A 161 19.62 12.28 -8.61
C VAL A 161 20.66 12.53 -9.70
N PHE A 162 20.24 12.97 -10.88
CA PHE A 162 21.13 13.28 -12.00
C PHE A 162 22.11 14.40 -11.66
N PHE A 163 21.69 15.43 -10.91
CA PHE A 163 22.56 16.52 -10.43
C PHE A 163 23.38 16.16 -9.18
N GLY A 164 23.31 14.91 -8.70
CA GLY A 164 24.14 14.43 -7.59
C GLY A 164 23.62 14.79 -6.19
N PHE A 165 22.34 15.22 -6.04
CA PHE A 165 21.78 15.56 -4.72
C PHE A 165 21.42 14.33 -3.87
N GLY A 166 21.57 13.11 -4.39
CA GLY A 166 21.35 11.87 -3.63
C GLY A 166 19.98 11.79 -2.94
N ALA A 167 19.99 11.45 -1.66
CA ALA A 167 18.76 11.35 -0.86
C ALA A 167 18.00 12.69 -0.73
N ALA A 168 18.71 13.81 -0.66
CA ALA A 168 18.09 15.14 -0.62
C ALA A 168 17.36 15.46 -1.94
N GLY A 169 17.85 14.97 -3.09
CA GLY A 169 17.18 15.07 -4.38
C GLY A 169 15.86 14.28 -4.41
N LEU A 170 15.83 13.10 -3.79
CA LEU A 170 14.60 12.31 -3.65
C LEU A 170 13.57 13.03 -2.75
N ALA A 171 13.99 13.55 -1.61
CA ALA A 171 13.13 14.29 -0.68
C ALA A 171 12.65 15.63 -1.28
N GLY A 172 13.51 16.36 -1.96
CA GLY A 172 13.17 17.60 -2.68
C GLY A 172 12.17 17.35 -3.81
N GLY A 173 12.34 16.27 -4.58
CA GLY A 173 11.38 15.85 -5.60
C GLY A 173 10.01 15.49 -5.02
N PHE A 174 9.98 14.87 -3.84
CA PHE A 174 8.73 14.63 -3.12
C PHE A 174 7.99 15.95 -2.78
N VAL A 175 8.71 16.94 -2.25
CA VAL A 175 8.15 18.26 -1.97
C VAL A 175 7.68 18.95 -3.24
N GLY A 176 8.45 18.86 -4.34
CA GLY A 176 8.05 19.37 -5.65
C GLY A 176 6.74 18.76 -6.16
N GLY A 177 6.55 17.47 -5.99
CA GLY A 177 5.30 16.77 -6.30
C GLY A 177 4.12 17.31 -5.48
N LEU A 178 4.28 17.43 -4.15
CA LEU A 178 3.25 17.99 -3.27
C LEU A 178 2.83 19.42 -3.69
N ILE A 179 3.80 20.26 -4.07
CA ILE A 179 3.55 21.62 -4.55
C ILE A 179 2.74 21.56 -5.85
N ALA A 180 3.17 20.73 -6.80
CA ALA A 180 2.53 20.62 -8.11
C ALA A 180 1.08 20.15 -8.00
N GLY A 181 0.84 19.07 -7.25
CA GLY A 181 -0.52 18.59 -6.97
C GLY A 181 -1.37 19.63 -6.24
N GLY A 182 -0.79 20.31 -5.24
CA GLY A 182 -1.44 21.41 -4.52
C GLY A 182 -1.84 22.57 -5.43
N ILE A 183 -1.00 22.97 -6.38
CA ILE A 183 -1.30 24.03 -7.36
C ILE A 183 -2.45 23.61 -8.27
N VAL A 184 -2.46 22.36 -8.77
CA VAL A 184 -3.59 21.85 -9.56
C VAL A 184 -4.89 21.93 -8.77
N ASN A 185 -4.91 21.42 -7.54
CA ASN A 185 -6.09 21.51 -6.70
C ASN A 185 -6.51 22.97 -6.43
N PHE A 186 -5.56 23.84 -6.10
CA PHE A 186 -5.82 25.24 -5.83
C PHE A 186 -6.44 25.96 -7.04
N ARG A 187 -6.01 25.66 -8.27
CA ARG A 187 -6.56 26.25 -9.49
C ARG A 187 -8.05 25.96 -9.70
N TYR A 188 -8.52 24.82 -9.19
CA TYR A 188 -9.91 24.37 -9.34
C TYR A 188 -10.71 24.44 -8.03
N LEU A 189 -10.13 25.02 -6.98
CA LEU A 189 -10.79 25.21 -5.70
C LEU A 189 -11.68 26.45 -5.75
N ASP A 190 -13.01 26.26 -5.69
CA ASP A 190 -13.97 27.36 -5.69
C ASP A 190 -14.25 27.89 -4.27
N LEU A 191 -13.84 27.13 -3.24
CA LEU A 191 -14.06 27.50 -1.86
C LEU A 191 -13.08 28.59 -1.40
N LYS A 192 -13.58 29.47 -0.52
CA LYS A 192 -12.82 30.61 0.00
C LYS A 192 -12.61 30.47 1.51
N LEU A 193 -11.48 31.00 1.98
CA LEU A 193 -11.23 31.11 3.42
C LEU A 193 -12.08 32.26 3.99
N VAL A 194 -12.94 31.93 4.94
CA VAL A 194 -13.89 32.85 5.60
C VAL A 194 -13.81 32.68 7.12
N ARG A 195 -14.45 33.60 7.85
CA ARG A 195 -14.57 33.46 9.30
C ARG A 195 -15.48 32.30 9.63
N PHE A 196 -15.07 31.46 10.57
CA PHE A 196 -15.80 30.30 11.05
C PHE A 196 -16.09 30.42 12.56
N ARG A 197 -17.04 29.62 13.06
CA ARG A 197 -17.41 29.55 14.48
C ARG A 197 -16.78 28.31 15.13
N ILE A 198 -16.64 28.32 16.45
CA ILE A 198 -16.13 27.18 17.24
C ILE A 198 -17.02 25.93 17.06
N SER A 199 -18.29 26.10 16.70
CA SER A 199 -19.19 24.98 16.38
C SER A 199 -18.73 24.16 15.20
N HIS A 200 -18.09 24.77 14.18
CA HIS A 200 -17.54 24.03 13.03
C HIS A 200 -16.39 23.11 13.47
N ILE A 201 -15.52 23.61 14.37
CA ILE A 201 -14.44 22.77 14.96
C ILE A 201 -15.05 21.60 15.74
N LYS A 202 -16.04 21.82 16.60
CA LYS A 202 -16.72 20.77 17.37
C LYS A 202 -17.35 19.71 16.47
N ASN A 203 -18.01 20.16 15.38
CA ASN A 203 -18.62 19.25 14.41
C ASN A 203 -17.60 18.40 13.63
N LEU A 204 -16.42 18.94 13.38
CA LEU A 204 -15.31 18.18 12.78
C LEU A 204 -14.70 17.20 13.78
N SER A 205 -14.47 17.62 15.04
CA SER A 205 -13.78 16.81 16.07
C SER A 205 -14.49 15.51 16.42
N GLY A 206 -15.83 15.51 16.45
CA GLY A 206 -16.59 14.32 16.80
C GLY A 206 -16.40 13.15 15.82
N PHE A 207 -16.10 13.46 14.57
CA PHE A 207 -15.88 12.44 13.53
C PHE A 207 -14.38 12.18 13.28
N SER A 208 -13.53 13.21 13.41
CA SER A 208 -12.10 13.11 13.14
C SER A 208 -11.37 12.12 14.06
N PHE A 209 -11.75 12.03 15.33
CA PHE A 209 -11.14 11.10 16.28
C PHE A 209 -11.19 9.65 15.81
N TRP A 210 -12.32 9.20 15.32
CA TRP A 210 -12.48 7.83 14.82
C TRP A 210 -11.69 7.59 13.53
N ILE A 211 -11.65 8.59 12.63
CA ILE A 211 -10.82 8.52 11.41
C ILE A 211 -9.34 8.44 11.80
N PHE A 212 -8.88 9.30 12.70
CA PHE A 212 -7.51 9.30 13.19
C PHE A 212 -7.11 7.94 13.79
N LEU A 213 -7.96 7.40 14.65
CA LEU A 213 -7.69 6.11 15.31
C LEU A 213 -7.57 4.96 14.30
N THR A 214 -8.46 4.94 13.31
CA THR A 214 -8.41 3.92 12.23
C THR A 214 -7.17 4.09 11.34
N ALA A 215 -6.86 5.32 10.95
CA ALA A 215 -5.70 5.61 10.11
C ALA A 215 -4.38 5.35 10.85
N SER A 216 -4.32 5.63 12.16
CA SER A 216 -3.13 5.37 12.99
C SER A 216 -2.74 3.89 13.00
N GLY A 217 -3.72 3.00 13.15
CA GLY A 217 -3.46 1.55 13.13
C GLY A 217 -2.84 1.08 11.82
N SER A 218 -3.38 1.51 10.70
CA SER A 218 -2.88 1.22 9.36
C SER A 218 -1.46 1.76 9.14
N LEU A 219 -1.19 2.97 9.62
CA LEU A 219 0.08 3.66 9.41
C LEU A 219 1.20 3.07 10.25
N VAL A 220 0.89 2.64 11.48
CA VAL A 220 1.83 1.91 12.35
C VAL A 220 2.30 0.65 11.62
N PHE A 221 1.39 -0.18 11.11
CA PHE A 221 1.74 -1.36 10.34
C PHE A 221 2.60 -1.05 9.10
N SER A 222 2.39 0.10 8.46
CA SER A 222 3.11 0.44 7.24
C SER A 222 4.52 0.93 7.47
N TYR A 223 4.80 1.50 8.65
CA TYR A 223 6.04 2.24 8.89
C TYR A 223 6.80 1.87 10.16
N ALA A 224 6.21 1.12 11.10
CA ALA A 224 6.88 0.76 12.36
C ALA A 224 8.23 0.06 12.12
N ASP A 225 8.23 -0.99 11.29
CA ASP A 225 9.45 -1.71 10.92
C ASP A 225 10.52 -0.75 10.36
N THR A 226 10.11 0.16 9.45
CA THR A 226 11.02 1.10 8.79
C THR A 226 11.69 2.03 9.79
N VAL A 227 10.92 2.57 10.74
CA VAL A 227 11.42 3.48 11.79
C VAL A 227 12.32 2.73 12.76
N LEU A 228 11.92 1.51 13.18
CA LEU A 228 12.68 0.72 14.14
C LEU A 228 13.97 0.15 13.54
N ILE A 229 13.96 -0.24 12.24
CA ILE A 229 15.19 -0.60 11.52
C ILE A 229 16.12 0.62 11.46
N GLY A 230 15.60 1.81 11.12
CA GLY A 230 16.40 3.04 11.10
C GLY A 230 16.97 3.40 12.45
N TYR A 231 16.26 3.11 13.55
CA TYR A 231 16.72 3.40 14.91
C TYR A 231 17.79 2.42 15.39
N PHE A 232 17.62 1.11 15.13
CA PHE A 232 18.52 0.07 15.65
C PHE A 232 19.68 -0.28 14.70
N MET A 233 19.54 0.05 13.41
CA MET A 233 20.50 -0.34 12.38
C MET A 233 20.95 0.88 11.55
N SER A 234 21.01 0.76 10.23
CA SER A 234 21.46 1.83 9.34
C SER A 234 20.42 2.17 8.25
N ASN A 235 20.60 3.34 7.62
CA ASN A 235 19.83 3.70 6.43
C ASN A 235 19.94 2.65 5.32
N ALA A 236 21.08 1.99 5.16
CA ALA A 236 21.26 0.95 4.15
C ALA A 236 20.34 -0.25 4.42
N ASP A 237 20.20 -0.65 5.67
CA ASP A 237 19.33 -1.75 6.08
C ASP A 237 17.85 -1.41 5.82
N VAL A 238 17.45 -0.16 6.07
CA VAL A 238 16.13 0.35 5.72
C VAL A 238 15.89 0.25 4.22
N GLY A 239 16.87 0.66 3.40
CA GLY A 239 16.81 0.60 1.95
C GLY A 239 16.63 -0.84 1.45
N ILE A 240 17.42 -1.77 1.97
CA ILE A 240 17.38 -3.20 1.63
C ILE A 240 16.02 -3.80 2.03
N TYR A 241 15.56 -3.56 3.26
CA TYR A 241 14.28 -4.07 3.75
C TYR A 241 13.09 -3.54 2.94
N ARG A 242 13.04 -2.24 2.69
CA ARG A 242 11.92 -1.60 1.96
C ARG A 242 11.85 -2.01 0.50
N THR A 243 12.98 -2.21 -0.18
CA THR A 243 12.99 -2.73 -1.55
C THR A 243 12.57 -4.19 -1.60
N ALA A 244 13.01 -5.02 -0.66
CA ALA A 244 12.54 -6.39 -0.53
C ALA A 244 11.01 -6.42 -0.28
N PHE A 245 10.49 -5.61 0.64
CA PHE A 245 9.06 -5.49 0.90
C PHE A 245 8.29 -5.03 -0.36
N GLN A 246 8.79 -4.03 -1.06
CA GLN A 246 8.17 -3.53 -2.30
C GLN A 246 8.11 -4.60 -3.39
N LEU A 247 9.15 -5.42 -3.53
CA LEU A 247 9.16 -6.53 -4.49
C LEU A 247 8.05 -7.54 -4.20
N THR A 248 7.77 -7.83 -2.93
CA THR A 248 6.71 -8.77 -2.55
C THR A 248 5.29 -8.22 -2.75
N SER A 249 5.11 -6.91 -2.82
CA SER A 249 3.79 -6.26 -2.88
C SER A 249 2.96 -6.63 -4.12
N VAL A 250 3.60 -7.10 -5.19
CA VAL A 250 2.93 -7.62 -6.40
C VAL A 250 1.94 -8.74 -6.05
N ALA A 251 2.25 -9.56 -5.04
CA ALA A 251 1.40 -10.66 -4.59
C ALA A 251 0.01 -10.21 -4.07
N THR A 252 -0.15 -8.94 -3.67
CA THR A 252 -1.39 -8.43 -3.07
C THR A 252 -2.36 -7.83 -4.08
N PHE A 253 -2.02 -7.71 -5.36
CA PHE A 253 -2.86 -7.03 -6.35
C PHE A 253 -4.25 -7.63 -6.48
N THR A 254 -4.36 -8.97 -6.50
CA THR A 254 -5.67 -9.64 -6.54
C THR A 254 -6.48 -9.38 -5.28
N THR A 255 -5.86 -9.42 -4.12
CA THR A 255 -6.50 -9.14 -2.83
C THR A 255 -7.06 -7.72 -2.77
N LEU A 256 -6.28 -6.72 -3.24
CA LEU A 256 -6.71 -5.32 -3.31
C LEU A 256 -7.86 -5.12 -4.29
N ALA A 257 -7.86 -5.83 -5.42
CA ALA A 257 -8.98 -5.81 -6.37
C ALA A 257 -10.27 -6.32 -5.73
N PHE A 258 -10.22 -7.47 -5.05
CA PHE A 258 -11.38 -7.99 -4.31
C PHE A 258 -11.82 -7.07 -3.19
N HIS A 259 -10.89 -6.53 -2.40
CA HIS A 259 -11.20 -5.57 -1.36
C HIS A 259 -12.00 -4.37 -1.90
N THR A 260 -11.54 -3.77 -2.99
CA THR A 260 -12.18 -2.58 -3.58
C THR A 260 -13.60 -2.87 -4.10
N VAL A 261 -13.80 -4.05 -4.70
CA VAL A 261 -15.10 -4.43 -5.30
C VAL A 261 -16.08 -4.95 -4.25
N LEU A 262 -15.60 -5.77 -3.30
CA LEU A 262 -16.50 -6.46 -2.36
C LEU A 262 -16.90 -5.61 -1.17
N TYR A 263 -16.06 -4.68 -0.71
CA TYR A 263 -16.37 -3.85 0.45
C TYR A 263 -17.77 -3.19 0.38
N PRO A 264 -18.11 -2.42 -0.67
CA PRO A 264 -19.44 -1.79 -0.76
C PRO A 264 -20.55 -2.81 -1.01
N LYS A 265 -20.28 -3.91 -1.72
CA LYS A 265 -21.27 -4.95 -2.02
C LYS A 265 -21.67 -5.73 -0.76
N ILE A 266 -20.69 -6.12 0.07
CA ILE A 266 -20.95 -6.83 1.33
C ILE A 266 -21.82 -5.97 2.25
N SER A 267 -21.52 -4.68 2.38
CA SER A 267 -22.33 -3.75 3.19
C SER A 267 -23.76 -3.64 2.67
N SER A 268 -23.97 -3.64 1.33
CA SER A 268 -25.30 -3.64 0.73
C SER A 268 -26.04 -4.97 0.95
N TRP A 269 -25.38 -6.11 0.80
CA TRP A 269 -25.99 -7.43 1.01
C TRP A 269 -26.31 -7.69 2.47
N GLU A 270 -25.46 -7.19 3.40
CA GLU A 270 -25.70 -7.27 4.83
C GLU A 270 -26.98 -6.52 5.22
N SER A 271 -27.17 -5.31 4.71
CA SER A 271 -28.39 -4.52 4.97
C SER A 271 -29.68 -5.19 4.43
N GLN A 272 -29.54 -6.10 3.45
CA GLN A 272 -30.64 -6.90 2.88
C GLN A 272 -30.79 -8.27 3.56
N GLY A 273 -29.93 -8.63 4.50
CA GLY A 273 -29.92 -9.94 5.15
C GLY A 273 -29.43 -11.11 4.27
N ASN A 274 -28.77 -10.82 3.15
CA ASN A 274 -28.35 -11.83 2.16
C ASN A 274 -27.00 -12.48 2.53
N PHE A 275 -26.90 -13.11 3.70
CA PHE A 275 -25.65 -13.70 4.21
C PHE A 275 -25.09 -14.81 3.33
N ALA A 276 -25.94 -15.65 2.70
CA ALA A 276 -25.47 -16.71 1.79
C ALA A 276 -24.69 -16.15 0.58
N VAL A 277 -25.10 -14.99 0.05
CA VAL A 277 -24.39 -14.32 -1.05
C VAL A 277 -23.02 -13.81 -0.57
N ILE A 278 -22.98 -13.27 0.66
CA ILE A 278 -21.72 -12.79 1.29
C ILE A 278 -20.73 -13.94 1.47
N GLU A 279 -21.20 -15.07 2.03
CA GLU A 279 -20.39 -16.27 2.28
C GLU A 279 -19.77 -16.81 0.99
N ASN A 280 -20.58 -16.96 -0.07
CA ASN A 280 -20.10 -17.41 -1.38
C ASN A 280 -19.08 -16.43 -2.00
N ALA A 281 -19.37 -15.11 -1.92
CA ALA A 281 -18.47 -14.11 -2.48
C ALA A 281 -17.13 -14.05 -1.74
N LEU A 282 -17.13 -14.17 -0.41
CA LEU A 282 -15.92 -14.21 0.40
C LEU A 282 -15.13 -15.49 0.19
N SER A 283 -15.77 -16.66 0.13
CA SER A 283 -15.12 -17.94 -0.18
C SER A 283 -14.32 -17.85 -1.48
N ARG A 284 -14.94 -17.32 -2.53
CA ARG A 284 -14.25 -17.07 -3.82
C ARG A 284 -13.14 -16.02 -3.70
N ALA A 285 -13.37 -14.93 -2.97
CA ALA A 285 -12.37 -13.88 -2.80
C ALA A 285 -11.11 -14.42 -2.09
N PHE A 286 -11.26 -15.19 -1.02
CA PHE A 286 -10.13 -15.85 -0.35
C PHE A 286 -9.39 -16.79 -1.31
N THR A 287 -10.13 -17.66 -1.99
CA THR A 287 -9.54 -18.63 -2.93
C THR A 287 -8.80 -17.95 -4.08
N TYR A 288 -9.43 -16.97 -4.73
CA TYR A 288 -8.86 -16.32 -5.91
C TYR A 288 -7.77 -15.30 -5.58
N SER A 289 -7.74 -14.76 -4.36
CA SER A 289 -6.59 -13.96 -3.91
C SER A 289 -5.31 -14.80 -3.81
N LEU A 290 -5.43 -16.11 -3.55
CA LEU A 290 -4.29 -17.03 -3.53
C LEU A 290 -3.73 -17.33 -4.92
N LEU A 291 -4.47 -17.08 -6.02
CA LEU A 291 -4.03 -17.27 -7.40
C LEU A 291 -2.72 -16.55 -7.74
N LEU A 292 -2.48 -15.41 -7.11
CA LEU A 292 -1.25 -14.64 -7.32
C LEU A 292 -0.30 -14.77 -6.13
N ALA A 293 -0.82 -14.82 -4.90
CA ALA A 293 0.00 -14.83 -3.70
C ALA A 293 0.88 -16.08 -3.60
N ILE A 294 0.34 -17.27 -3.89
CA ILE A 294 1.10 -18.54 -3.79
C ILE A 294 2.19 -18.65 -4.87
N PRO A 295 1.92 -18.48 -6.18
CA PRO A 295 2.97 -18.57 -7.19
C PRO A 295 4.03 -17.48 -7.06
N VAL A 296 3.69 -16.26 -6.66
CA VAL A 296 4.66 -15.19 -6.37
C VAL A 296 5.53 -15.57 -5.17
N CYS A 297 4.95 -16.18 -4.13
CA CYS A 297 5.72 -16.66 -2.98
C CYS A 297 6.76 -17.71 -3.40
N ILE A 298 6.35 -18.75 -4.12
CA ILE A 298 7.25 -19.82 -4.54
C ILE A 298 8.27 -19.35 -5.59
N GLY A 299 7.82 -18.55 -6.57
CA GLY A 299 8.71 -17.96 -7.57
C GLY A 299 9.75 -17.03 -6.96
N GLY A 300 9.32 -16.22 -5.98
CA GLY A 300 10.20 -15.32 -5.24
C GLY A 300 11.17 -16.05 -4.30
N TRP A 301 10.82 -17.23 -3.78
CA TRP A 301 11.76 -18.07 -3.03
C TRP A 301 12.86 -18.66 -3.92
N ILE A 302 12.54 -18.99 -5.18
CA ILE A 302 13.51 -19.59 -6.11
C ILE A 302 14.37 -18.52 -6.78
N LEU A 303 13.77 -17.42 -7.21
CA LEU A 303 14.43 -16.38 -8.00
C LEU A 303 14.67 -15.06 -7.24
N GLY A 304 14.35 -15.01 -5.95
CA GLY A 304 14.34 -13.76 -5.18
C GLY A 304 15.69 -13.07 -5.07
N GLU A 305 16.76 -13.83 -4.86
CA GLU A 305 18.12 -13.30 -4.83
C GLU A 305 18.51 -12.70 -6.19
N GLN A 306 18.24 -13.39 -7.29
CA GLN A 306 18.48 -12.89 -8.65
C GLN A 306 17.63 -11.67 -8.96
N LEU A 307 16.37 -11.64 -8.52
CA LEU A 307 15.52 -10.47 -8.67
C LEU A 307 16.06 -9.26 -7.89
N LEU A 308 16.49 -9.45 -6.64
CA LEU A 308 17.14 -8.37 -5.88
C LEU A 308 18.43 -7.89 -6.57
N TYR A 309 19.26 -8.83 -7.02
CA TYR A 309 20.51 -8.51 -7.71
C TYR A 309 20.29 -7.70 -8.99
N PHE A 310 19.44 -8.18 -9.88
CA PHE A 310 19.23 -7.54 -11.19
C PHE A 310 18.34 -6.31 -11.17
N LEU A 311 17.36 -6.26 -10.26
CA LEU A 311 16.48 -5.11 -10.15
C LEU A 311 17.10 -3.97 -9.34
N TYR A 312 17.84 -4.27 -8.27
CA TYR A 312 18.30 -3.25 -7.34
C TYR A 312 19.82 -3.18 -7.20
N GLY A 313 20.55 -4.24 -7.55
CA GLY A 313 22.00 -4.33 -7.46
C GLY A 313 22.50 -5.28 -6.37
N SER A 314 23.80 -5.61 -6.42
CA SER A 314 24.42 -6.62 -5.54
C SER A 314 24.28 -6.33 -4.04
N SER A 315 24.32 -5.05 -3.64
CA SER A 315 24.19 -4.67 -2.23
C SER A 315 22.82 -5.01 -1.61
N PHE A 316 21.78 -5.20 -2.43
CA PHE A 316 20.44 -5.53 -1.96
C PHE A 316 20.20 -7.02 -1.75
N THR A 317 21.11 -7.89 -2.22
CA THR A 317 20.99 -9.35 -2.02
C THR A 317 21.11 -9.76 -0.55
N MET A 318 21.68 -8.92 0.30
CA MET A 318 21.69 -9.13 1.75
C MET A 318 20.25 -9.19 2.34
N GLY A 319 19.27 -8.65 1.62
CA GLY A 319 17.85 -8.70 1.97
C GLY A 319 17.16 -10.04 1.67
N THR A 320 17.82 -11.00 1.04
CA THR A 320 17.20 -12.28 0.63
C THR A 320 16.54 -13.03 1.78
N PRO A 321 17.14 -13.18 2.98
CA PRO A 321 16.46 -13.85 4.10
C PRO A 321 15.18 -13.12 4.56
N ALA A 322 15.21 -11.79 4.59
CA ALA A 322 14.02 -10.99 4.89
C ALA A 322 12.96 -11.11 3.80
N LEU A 323 13.37 -11.10 2.51
CA LEU A 323 12.47 -11.29 1.37
C LEU A 323 11.68 -12.61 1.48
N PHE A 324 12.30 -13.71 1.89
CA PHE A 324 11.62 -14.99 2.04
C PHE A 324 10.50 -14.95 3.07
N LEU A 325 10.74 -14.30 4.20
CA LEU A 325 9.70 -14.10 5.23
C LEU A 325 8.62 -13.13 4.74
N LEU A 326 8.99 -12.05 4.06
CA LEU A 326 8.05 -11.08 3.52
C LEU A 326 7.16 -11.67 2.40
N LEU A 327 7.63 -12.65 1.65
CA LEU A 327 6.81 -13.41 0.70
C LEU A 327 5.73 -14.23 1.41
N LEU A 328 6.06 -14.87 2.55
CA LEU A 328 5.07 -15.54 3.40
C LEU A 328 4.07 -14.55 3.99
N VAL A 329 4.55 -13.38 4.41
CA VAL A 329 3.67 -12.29 4.87
C VAL A 329 2.60 -11.98 3.82
N GLN A 330 2.90 -11.97 2.53
CA GLN A 330 1.92 -11.65 1.49
C GLN A 330 0.83 -12.74 1.35
N VAL A 331 1.16 -14.00 1.57
CA VAL A 331 0.16 -15.08 1.63
C VAL A 331 -0.78 -14.89 2.83
N VAL A 332 -0.21 -14.56 4.00
CA VAL A 332 -0.99 -14.27 5.21
C VAL A 332 -1.84 -13.01 5.04
N ASN A 333 -1.33 -12.00 4.32
CA ASN A 333 -2.05 -10.76 4.03
C ASN A 333 -3.38 -10.98 3.30
N VAL A 334 -3.52 -12.03 2.49
CA VAL A 334 -4.82 -12.38 1.88
C VAL A 334 -5.90 -12.52 2.95
N PHE A 335 -5.59 -13.29 4.00
CA PHE A 335 -6.51 -13.57 5.08
C PHE A 335 -6.74 -12.36 6.00
N MET A 336 -5.68 -11.61 6.28
CA MET A 336 -5.73 -10.40 7.10
C MET A 336 -6.58 -9.31 6.42
N TYR A 337 -6.31 -8.99 5.15
CA TYR A 337 -7.03 -7.93 4.42
C TYR A 337 -8.50 -8.26 4.22
N LEU A 338 -8.82 -9.47 3.75
CA LEU A 338 -10.20 -9.87 3.52
C LEU A 338 -10.96 -10.08 4.83
N GLY A 339 -10.30 -10.59 5.88
CA GLY A 339 -10.90 -10.75 7.21
C GLY A 339 -11.27 -9.42 7.85
N THR A 340 -10.35 -8.46 7.90
CA THR A 340 -10.59 -7.13 8.48
C THR A 340 -11.56 -6.31 7.64
N MET A 341 -11.48 -6.40 6.30
CA MET A 341 -12.45 -5.80 5.39
C MET A 341 -13.87 -6.31 5.68
N SER A 342 -14.01 -7.63 5.82
CA SER A 342 -15.33 -8.27 6.08
C SER A 342 -15.92 -7.82 7.40
N LEU A 343 -15.12 -7.73 8.47
CA LEU A 343 -15.58 -7.20 9.75
C LEU A 343 -16.07 -5.74 9.63
N ASN A 344 -15.36 -4.90 8.89
CA ASN A 344 -15.76 -3.51 8.69
C ASN A 344 -17.06 -3.40 7.88
N SER A 345 -17.20 -4.17 6.79
CA SER A 345 -18.38 -4.13 5.93
C SER A 345 -19.61 -4.81 6.54
N LEU A 346 -19.42 -5.67 7.56
CA LEU A 346 -20.48 -6.29 8.36
C LEU A 346 -20.82 -5.50 9.65
N ASN A 347 -20.62 -4.19 9.64
CA ASN A 347 -20.90 -3.29 10.77
C ASN A 347 -20.21 -3.67 12.10
N ARG A 348 -19.00 -4.28 12.04
CA ARG A 348 -18.20 -4.65 13.21
C ARG A 348 -16.84 -3.92 13.27
N PRO A 349 -16.79 -2.59 13.06
CA PRO A 349 -15.53 -1.84 12.99
C PRO A 349 -14.73 -1.88 14.30
N LYS A 350 -15.41 -2.01 15.46
CA LYS A 350 -14.73 -2.17 16.74
C LYS A 350 -13.89 -3.45 16.79
N GLY A 351 -14.40 -4.55 16.23
CA GLY A 351 -13.67 -5.81 16.14
C GLY A 351 -12.46 -5.68 15.23
N ALA A 352 -12.64 -5.13 14.03
CA ALA A 352 -11.55 -4.90 13.08
C ALA A 352 -10.45 -4.00 13.66
N PHE A 353 -10.83 -2.92 14.35
CA PHE A 353 -9.89 -2.03 15.04
C PHE A 353 -9.10 -2.77 16.13
N LEU A 354 -9.79 -3.50 17.01
CA LEU A 354 -9.14 -4.21 18.11
C LEU A 354 -8.10 -5.23 17.62
N VAL A 355 -8.46 -6.00 16.58
CA VAL A 355 -7.56 -6.98 15.95
C VAL A 355 -6.32 -6.28 15.41
N THR A 356 -6.50 -5.18 14.66
CA THR A 356 -5.40 -4.42 14.06
C THR A 356 -4.51 -3.78 15.13
N ALA A 357 -5.12 -3.24 16.19
CA ALA A 357 -4.38 -2.61 17.30
C ALA A 357 -3.54 -3.61 18.10
N ILE A 358 -4.10 -4.80 18.40
CA ILE A 358 -3.36 -5.88 19.08
C ILE A 358 -2.18 -6.32 18.21
N ALA A 359 -2.41 -6.58 16.94
CA ALA A 359 -1.36 -7.04 16.04
C ALA A 359 -0.27 -5.96 15.83
N ALA A 360 -0.64 -4.68 15.73
CA ALA A 360 0.33 -3.58 15.67
C ALA A 360 1.19 -3.48 16.94
N LEU A 361 0.58 -3.64 18.10
CA LEU A 361 1.32 -3.65 19.37
C LEU A 361 2.29 -4.84 19.45
N VAL A 362 1.83 -6.03 19.06
CA VAL A 362 2.67 -7.24 18.99
C VAL A 362 3.82 -7.05 18.01
N ASN A 363 3.56 -6.46 16.83
CA ASN A 363 4.61 -6.16 15.84
C ASN A 363 5.69 -5.25 16.44
N ILE A 364 5.32 -4.12 17.05
CA ILE A 364 6.27 -3.19 17.68
C ILE A 364 7.10 -3.89 18.77
N ILE A 365 6.46 -4.69 19.63
CA ILE A 365 7.16 -5.40 20.71
C ILE A 365 8.16 -6.40 20.13
N LEU A 366 7.74 -7.16 19.12
CA LEU A 366 8.61 -8.13 18.45
C LEU A 366 9.74 -7.45 17.67
N ASP A 367 9.48 -6.32 17.01
CA ASP A 367 10.51 -5.54 16.32
C ASP A 367 11.59 -5.06 17.28
N ILE A 368 11.20 -4.49 18.43
CA ILE A 368 12.14 -4.04 19.46
C ILE A 368 12.98 -5.22 20.00
N ALA A 369 12.40 -6.42 20.08
CA ALA A 369 13.10 -7.61 20.56
C ALA A 369 13.98 -8.27 19.50
N LEU A 370 13.49 -8.37 18.25
CA LEU A 370 14.12 -9.19 17.20
C LEU A 370 15.07 -8.40 16.29
N ILE A 371 14.83 -7.11 16.03
CA ILE A 371 15.72 -6.31 15.17
C ILE A 371 17.15 -6.25 15.73
N PRO A 372 17.39 -5.99 17.02
CA PRO A 372 18.76 -5.96 17.56
C PRO A 372 19.51 -7.30 17.44
N ILE A 373 18.80 -8.43 17.36
CA ILE A 373 19.37 -9.78 17.34
C ILE A 373 19.51 -10.31 15.92
N MET A 374 18.51 -10.10 15.07
CA MET A 374 18.37 -10.71 13.75
C MET A 374 18.39 -9.68 12.61
N GLY A 375 18.54 -8.40 12.91
CA GLY A 375 18.51 -7.33 11.90
C GLY A 375 17.19 -7.26 11.16
N ILE A 376 17.26 -6.95 9.85
CA ILE A 376 16.08 -6.83 8.98
C ILE A 376 15.29 -8.14 8.86
N THR A 377 15.92 -9.29 9.06
CA THR A 377 15.23 -10.60 9.10
C THR A 377 14.32 -10.69 10.33
N GLY A 378 14.77 -10.11 11.47
CA GLY A 378 13.96 -10.00 12.69
C GLY A 378 12.70 -9.16 12.47
N ALA A 379 12.80 -8.04 11.77
CA ALA A 379 11.64 -7.21 11.39
C ALA A 379 10.66 -8.00 10.50
N ALA A 380 11.15 -8.71 9.49
CA ALA A 380 10.30 -9.54 8.63
C ALA A 380 9.59 -10.67 9.40
N LEU A 381 10.27 -11.28 10.38
CA LEU A 381 9.71 -12.31 11.25
C LEU A 381 8.65 -11.72 12.20
N ALA A 382 8.91 -10.56 12.80
CA ALA A 382 7.95 -9.85 13.63
C ALA A 382 6.67 -9.53 12.87
N THR A 383 6.80 -9.00 11.64
CA THR A 383 5.68 -8.73 10.73
C THR A 383 4.92 -10.00 10.40
N LEU A 384 5.59 -11.11 10.11
CA LEU A 384 4.95 -12.40 9.79
C LEU A 384 4.11 -12.89 10.99
N ILE A 385 4.65 -12.85 12.19
CA ILE A 385 3.95 -13.28 13.41
C ILE A 385 2.76 -12.37 13.68
N ALA A 386 2.95 -11.05 13.65
CA ALA A 386 1.90 -10.08 13.92
C ALA A 386 0.75 -10.15 12.91
N MET A 387 1.05 -10.29 11.62
CA MET A 387 0.03 -10.42 10.59
C MET A 387 -0.68 -11.78 10.63
N THR A 388 0.02 -12.85 11.00
CA THR A 388 -0.60 -14.16 11.25
C THR A 388 -1.58 -14.07 12.41
N LEU A 389 -1.19 -13.42 13.52
CA LEU A 389 -2.06 -13.18 14.65
C LEU A 389 -3.30 -12.37 14.26
N ASN A 390 -3.11 -11.28 13.48
CA ASN A 390 -4.20 -10.47 12.95
C ASN A 390 -5.17 -11.33 12.13
N ALA A 391 -4.66 -12.08 11.16
CA ALA A 391 -5.46 -12.94 10.29
C ALA A 391 -6.26 -13.97 11.10
N LEU A 392 -5.62 -14.65 12.06
CA LEU A 392 -6.29 -15.64 12.91
C LEU A 392 -7.41 -15.02 13.73
N ILE A 393 -7.16 -13.91 14.44
CA ILE A 393 -8.19 -13.26 15.26
C ILE A 393 -9.32 -12.70 14.37
N ALA A 394 -8.98 -12.10 13.22
CA ALA A 394 -9.98 -11.59 12.29
C ALA A 394 -10.90 -12.70 11.78
N LEU A 395 -10.34 -13.84 11.37
CA LEU A 395 -11.11 -15.00 10.92
C LEU A 395 -11.93 -15.63 12.04
N LEU A 396 -11.40 -15.72 13.27
CA LEU A 396 -12.16 -16.19 14.43
C LEU A 396 -13.35 -15.28 14.78
N LEU A 397 -13.20 -13.97 14.66
CA LEU A 397 -14.31 -13.04 14.87
C LEU A 397 -15.31 -13.11 13.71
N LEU A 398 -14.84 -13.29 12.49
CA LEU A 398 -15.68 -13.41 11.30
C LEU A 398 -16.50 -14.71 11.34
N SER A 399 -15.91 -15.84 11.76
CA SER A 399 -16.59 -17.13 11.86
C SER A 399 -17.74 -17.16 12.87
N ARG A 400 -17.82 -16.18 13.77
CA ARG A 400 -18.97 -16.00 14.69
C ARG A 400 -20.16 -15.31 14.03
N VAL A 401 -19.99 -14.80 12.83
CA VAL A 401 -21.01 -14.00 12.11
C VAL A 401 -21.48 -14.71 10.86
N ILE A 402 -20.54 -15.27 10.11
CA ILE A 402 -20.75 -15.94 8.82
C ILE A 402 -19.82 -17.16 8.71
N SER A 403 -20.25 -18.16 7.94
CA SER A 403 -19.45 -19.34 7.63
C SER A 403 -18.65 -19.10 6.34
N VAL A 404 -17.35 -18.86 6.45
CA VAL A 404 -16.47 -18.73 5.28
C VAL A 404 -15.76 -20.08 5.05
N ASN A 405 -16.10 -20.73 3.95
CA ASN A 405 -15.48 -21.98 3.54
C ASN A 405 -14.54 -21.71 2.36
N ILE A 406 -13.26 -22.01 2.54
CA ILE A 406 -12.29 -21.96 1.44
C ILE A 406 -12.55 -23.16 0.51
N GLU A 407 -12.64 -22.89 -0.79
CA GLU A 407 -12.87 -23.93 -1.79
C GLU A 407 -11.60 -24.77 -1.98
N TYR A 408 -11.58 -25.98 -1.41
CA TYR A 408 -10.40 -26.87 -1.46
C TYR A 408 -10.00 -27.30 -2.87
N GLY A 409 -10.97 -27.45 -3.79
CA GLY A 409 -10.73 -27.86 -5.18
C GLY A 409 -9.78 -26.89 -5.89
N PRO A 410 -10.18 -25.62 -6.08
CA PRO A 410 -9.33 -24.61 -6.71
C PRO A 410 -7.97 -24.41 -6.00
N VAL A 411 -7.93 -24.46 -4.65
CA VAL A 411 -6.65 -24.33 -3.91
C VAL A 411 -5.70 -25.49 -4.25
N LYS A 412 -6.18 -26.73 -4.37
CA LYS A 412 -5.35 -27.85 -4.81
C LYS A 412 -4.79 -27.64 -6.22
N HIS A 413 -5.61 -27.14 -7.13
CA HIS A 413 -5.17 -26.86 -8.51
C HIS A 413 -4.14 -25.71 -8.55
N ILE A 414 -4.32 -24.66 -7.70
CA ILE A 414 -3.31 -23.60 -7.53
C ILE A 414 -2.00 -24.16 -7.04
N LEU A 415 -2.03 -25.00 -6.00
CA LEU A 415 -0.81 -25.64 -5.45
C LEU A 415 -0.15 -26.56 -6.46
N TYR A 416 -0.92 -27.35 -7.21
CA TYR A 416 -0.41 -28.22 -8.26
C TYR A 416 0.27 -27.42 -9.39
N ALA A 417 -0.41 -26.40 -9.91
CA ALA A 417 0.14 -25.54 -10.96
C ALA A 417 1.39 -24.78 -10.48
N THR A 418 1.39 -24.30 -9.22
CA THR A 418 2.56 -23.67 -8.61
C THR A 418 3.70 -24.64 -8.44
N GLY A 419 3.44 -25.90 -8.06
CA GLY A 419 4.44 -26.95 -7.97
C GLY A 419 5.11 -27.25 -9.31
N MET A 420 4.33 -27.33 -10.40
CA MET A 420 4.86 -27.50 -11.76
C MET A 420 5.73 -26.31 -12.19
N MET A 421 5.25 -25.08 -11.92
CA MET A 421 6.06 -23.87 -12.13
C MET A 421 7.36 -23.92 -11.32
N GLY A 422 7.26 -24.25 -10.02
CA GLY A 422 8.42 -24.31 -9.14
C GLY A 422 9.46 -25.33 -9.59
N MET A 423 9.05 -26.53 -10.01
CA MET A 423 9.96 -27.55 -10.58
C MET A 423 10.67 -27.02 -11.83
N PHE A 424 9.93 -26.35 -12.72
CA PHE A 424 10.54 -25.73 -13.90
C PHE A 424 11.57 -24.66 -13.51
N LEU A 425 11.21 -23.74 -12.58
CA LEU A 425 12.10 -22.67 -12.13
C LEU A 425 13.37 -23.24 -11.48
N ILE A 426 13.26 -24.28 -10.65
CA ILE A 426 14.37 -24.98 -10.03
C ILE A 426 15.26 -25.62 -11.11
N ALA A 427 14.66 -26.31 -12.09
CA ALA A 427 15.41 -26.93 -13.18
C ALA A 427 16.22 -25.89 -13.97
N ILE A 428 15.61 -24.75 -14.34
CA ILE A 428 16.30 -23.66 -15.03
C ILE A 428 17.41 -23.07 -14.14
N HIS A 429 17.14 -22.85 -12.86
CA HIS A 429 18.12 -22.29 -11.92
C HIS A 429 19.40 -23.16 -11.82
N PHE A 430 19.26 -24.49 -11.87
CA PHE A 430 20.40 -25.42 -11.82
C PHE A 430 21.06 -25.65 -13.18
N LEU A 431 20.30 -25.59 -14.28
CA LEU A 431 20.82 -25.94 -15.61
C LEU A 431 21.43 -24.74 -16.35
N LEU A 432 20.96 -23.51 -16.06
CA LEU A 432 21.40 -22.33 -16.78
C LEU A 432 21.91 -21.27 -15.79
N PRO A 433 23.12 -20.74 -15.97
CA PRO A 433 23.57 -19.60 -15.19
C PRO A 433 22.73 -18.37 -15.59
N LEU A 434 21.92 -17.87 -14.64
CA LEU A 434 21.10 -16.67 -14.83
C LEU A 434 21.98 -15.40 -14.72
N THR A 435 22.82 -15.15 -15.73
CA THR A 435 23.83 -14.07 -15.72
C THR A 435 23.30 -12.74 -16.27
N HIS A 436 22.15 -12.73 -16.91
CA HIS A 436 21.58 -11.53 -17.54
C HIS A 436 20.15 -11.28 -17.07
N VAL A 437 19.81 -10.01 -16.92
CA VAL A 437 18.46 -9.56 -16.53
C VAL A 437 17.37 -10.13 -17.43
N ALA A 438 17.62 -10.20 -18.75
CA ALA A 438 16.68 -10.77 -19.72
C ALA A 438 16.41 -12.26 -19.48
N MET A 439 17.40 -13.04 -19.00
CA MET A 439 17.20 -14.44 -18.66
C MET A 439 16.31 -14.60 -17.44
N VAL A 440 16.51 -13.79 -16.40
CA VAL A 440 15.67 -13.82 -15.19
C VAL A 440 14.22 -13.46 -15.54
N PHE A 441 14.00 -12.36 -16.27
CA PHE A 441 12.64 -11.98 -16.70
C PHE A 441 12.03 -13.01 -17.63
N GLY A 442 12.80 -13.57 -18.58
CA GLY A 442 12.34 -14.65 -19.45
C GLY A 442 11.90 -15.87 -18.64
N THR A 443 12.70 -16.27 -17.64
CA THR A 443 12.37 -17.38 -16.74
C THR A 443 11.11 -17.12 -15.93
N VAL A 444 10.93 -15.90 -15.41
CA VAL A 444 9.70 -15.49 -14.71
C VAL A 444 8.48 -15.55 -15.63
N LEU A 445 8.61 -15.03 -16.86
CA LEU A 445 7.51 -15.04 -17.84
C LEU A 445 7.13 -16.47 -18.25
N ILE A 446 8.10 -17.31 -18.55
CA ILE A 446 7.85 -18.72 -18.92
C ILE A 446 7.23 -19.46 -17.73
N GLY A 447 7.74 -19.24 -16.50
CA GLY A 447 7.16 -19.79 -15.28
C GLY A 447 5.70 -19.38 -15.10
N ALA A 448 5.39 -18.10 -15.29
CA ALA A 448 4.03 -17.57 -15.23
C ALA A 448 3.12 -18.17 -16.32
N CYS A 449 3.65 -18.39 -17.53
CA CYS A 449 2.93 -19.07 -18.60
C CYS A 449 2.63 -20.53 -18.24
N ILE A 450 3.62 -21.27 -17.72
CA ILE A 450 3.44 -22.67 -17.28
C ILE A 450 2.38 -22.73 -16.18
N TYR A 451 2.49 -21.88 -15.16
CA TYR A 451 1.51 -21.78 -14.10
C TYR A 451 0.09 -21.55 -14.65
N SER A 452 -0.07 -20.56 -15.50
CA SER A 452 -1.37 -20.19 -16.07
C SER A 452 -1.95 -21.32 -16.93
N LEU A 453 -1.14 -21.94 -17.79
CA LEU A 453 -1.59 -23.03 -18.64
C LEU A 453 -2.00 -24.29 -17.84
N VAL A 454 -1.19 -24.66 -16.84
CA VAL A 454 -1.50 -25.82 -15.99
C VAL A 454 -2.77 -25.56 -15.18
N LEU A 455 -2.91 -24.37 -14.61
CA LEU A 455 -4.08 -23.98 -13.81
C LEU A 455 -5.37 -24.00 -14.65
N LEU A 456 -5.35 -23.36 -15.84
CA LEU A 456 -6.52 -23.33 -16.72
C LEU A 456 -6.95 -24.69 -17.23
N LYS A 457 -6.02 -25.64 -17.37
CA LYS A 457 -6.33 -27.04 -17.72
C LYS A 457 -6.81 -27.88 -16.52
N ALA A 458 -6.31 -27.57 -15.32
CA ALA A 458 -6.63 -28.33 -14.12
C ALA A 458 -7.96 -27.91 -13.49
N ASP A 459 -8.38 -26.64 -13.64
CA ASP A 459 -9.56 -26.07 -13.02
C ASP A 459 -10.50 -25.46 -14.07
N LEU A 460 -11.57 -26.21 -14.40
CA LEU A 460 -12.59 -25.76 -15.36
C LEU A 460 -13.39 -24.55 -14.84
N GLY A 461 -13.55 -24.39 -13.53
CA GLY A 461 -14.27 -23.26 -12.94
C GLY A 461 -13.50 -21.95 -13.15
N ILE A 462 -12.20 -21.94 -12.84
CA ILE A 462 -11.32 -20.80 -13.07
C ILE A 462 -11.21 -20.50 -14.58
N HIS A 463 -11.09 -21.55 -15.41
CA HIS A 463 -11.06 -21.42 -16.86
C HIS A 463 -12.33 -20.70 -17.39
N ASP A 464 -13.53 -21.12 -16.99
CA ASP A 464 -14.78 -20.54 -17.47
C ASP A 464 -14.97 -19.09 -16.98
N GLU A 465 -14.54 -18.77 -15.76
CA GLU A 465 -14.61 -17.41 -15.24
C GLU A 465 -13.66 -16.45 -15.99
N ILE A 466 -12.42 -16.86 -16.22
CA ILE A 466 -11.45 -16.06 -16.99
C ILE A 466 -11.91 -15.93 -18.44
N ARG A 467 -12.46 -16.99 -19.05
CA ARG A 467 -13.02 -16.94 -20.39
C ARG A 467 -14.17 -15.92 -20.49
N LYS A 468 -15.12 -15.95 -19.56
CA LYS A 468 -16.22 -14.96 -19.52
C LYS A 468 -15.69 -13.56 -19.40
N PHE A 469 -14.73 -13.34 -18.49
CA PHE A 469 -14.11 -12.04 -18.29
C PHE A 469 -13.42 -11.53 -19.58
N CYS A 470 -12.63 -12.37 -20.26
CA CYS A 470 -11.99 -12.00 -21.52
C CYS A 470 -13.01 -11.61 -22.60
N ILE A 471 -14.11 -12.39 -22.72
CA ILE A 471 -15.19 -12.11 -23.68
C ILE A 471 -15.87 -10.77 -23.35
N ASP A 472 -16.15 -10.51 -22.06
CA ASP A 472 -16.83 -9.29 -21.60
C ASP A 472 -16.01 -8.01 -21.88
N ILE A 473 -14.68 -8.10 -21.86
CA ILE A 473 -13.78 -6.98 -22.19
C ILE A 473 -13.37 -6.94 -23.68
N GLY A 474 -13.91 -7.85 -24.49
CA GLY A 474 -13.68 -7.86 -25.95
C GLY A 474 -12.33 -8.46 -26.37
N LEU A 475 -11.64 -9.18 -25.49
CA LEU A 475 -10.42 -9.91 -25.84
C LEU A 475 -10.74 -11.26 -26.48
N PRO A 476 -10.04 -11.65 -27.56
CA PRO A 476 -10.26 -12.93 -28.20
C PRO A 476 -9.81 -14.07 -27.26
N TRP A 477 -10.70 -15.01 -26.97
CA TRP A 477 -10.35 -16.23 -26.25
C TRP A 477 -9.63 -17.23 -27.16
N MET A 478 -8.52 -17.74 -26.70
CA MET A 478 -7.74 -18.74 -27.47
C MET A 478 -8.48 -20.09 -27.42
N ARG A 479 -8.91 -20.62 -28.61
CA ARG A 479 -9.71 -21.85 -28.71
C ARG A 479 -9.00 -23.13 -28.25
N TRP A 480 -7.69 -23.10 -28.02
CA TRP A 480 -6.87 -24.26 -27.63
C TRP A 480 -6.58 -24.33 -26.10
N LEU A 481 -6.95 -23.34 -25.34
CA LEU A 481 -6.98 -23.34 -23.88
C LEU A 481 -8.30 -23.93 -23.38
#